data_e4d24170350d317fbeac4b655d89cb92
#
_entry.id   e4d24170350d317fbeac4b655d89cb92
#
_cell.length_a   1.000
_cell.length_b   1.000
_cell.length_c   1.000
_cell.angle_alpha   90.00
_cell.angle_beta   90.00
_cell.angle_gamma   90.00
#
_symmetry.space_group_name_H-M   'P 1'
#
loop_
_entity.id
_entity.type
_entity.pdbx_description
1 polymer ?
#
loop_
_entity_poly.entity_id
_entity_poly.type
_entity_poly.pdbx_seq_one_letter_code
_entity_poly.pdbx_strand_id
1 'polypeptide(L)'
;DGDKAGETMAIYYLRDRFDLLDSGTLWLSETPDRPSRGWDGACNRTMTWAELRDRTSGKTFFYFNTHLDHKGKTARAEGVKLVVAQIAAIAGKTPAILGGDFNTPTDSPIFRPLTKTMKSARDKAPETDREGTFNGFGSAPDTIVIDHLYFRGKLKCLRFATLTGDYGAPYISDHYPISMTFSL
;
A
#
# COMPACT_ATOMS: atom_id res chain seq x y z
N ASP A 1 0.37 -10.11 14.38
CA ASP A 1 1.37 -10.37 15.40
C ASP A 1 1.97 -11.76 15.21
N GLY A 2 2.93 -11.90 14.35
CA GLY A 2 3.50 -13.18 13.98
C GLY A 2 2.62 -13.93 12.98
N ASP A 3 2.53 -15.25 13.09
CA ASP A 3 1.88 -16.13 12.12
C ASP A 3 0.44 -16.52 12.45
N LYS A 4 -0.08 -16.15 13.63
CA LYS A 4 -1.38 -16.65 14.14
C LYS A 4 -2.32 -15.59 14.70
N ALA A 5 -1.94 -14.33 14.78
CA ALA A 5 -2.76 -13.27 15.36
C ALA A 5 -2.40 -11.90 14.76
N GLY A 6 -3.33 -10.95 14.86
CA GLY A 6 -3.17 -9.57 14.41
C GLY A 6 -3.68 -9.31 13.00
N GLU A 7 -3.45 -8.10 12.52
CA GLU A 7 -3.82 -7.68 11.17
C GLU A 7 -2.90 -8.30 10.11
N THR A 8 -3.48 -8.73 9.00
CA THR A 8 -2.74 -9.37 7.90
C THR A 8 -2.75 -8.48 6.67
N MET A 9 -1.56 -8.20 6.14
CA MET A 9 -1.39 -7.50 4.87
C MET A 9 -1.48 -8.48 3.71
N ALA A 10 -2.67 -9.03 3.48
CA ALA A 10 -2.90 -10.03 2.44
C ALA A 10 -2.83 -9.42 1.04
N ILE A 11 -2.37 -10.23 0.08
CA ILE A 11 -2.42 -9.94 -1.36
C ILE A 11 -3.22 -11.05 -2.03
N TYR A 12 -4.30 -10.68 -2.73
CA TYR A 12 -5.09 -11.59 -3.55
C TYR A 12 -4.89 -11.26 -5.03
N TYR A 13 -4.82 -12.27 -5.88
CA TYR A 13 -4.66 -12.10 -7.32
C TYR A 13 -5.48 -13.12 -8.11
N LEU A 14 -5.83 -12.77 -9.34
CA LEU A 14 -6.55 -13.65 -10.25
C LEU A 14 -5.58 -14.68 -10.86
N ARG A 15 -5.72 -15.94 -10.47
CA ARG A 15 -4.86 -17.06 -10.93
C ARG A 15 -4.88 -17.27 -12.44
N ASP A 16 -6.00 -16.98 -13.08
CA ASP A 16 -6.12 -17.11 -14.53
C ASP A 16 -5.41 -15.98 -15.28
N ARG A 17 -5.15 -14.86 -14.60
CA ARG A 17 -4.49 -13.70 -15.17
C ARG A 17 -3.02 -13.61 -14.82
N PHE A 18 -2.62 -14.02 -13.63
CA PHE A 18 -1.27 -13.82 -13.12
C PHE A 18 -0.64 -15.11 -12.62
N ASP A 19 0.66 -15.27 -12.87
CA ASP A 19 1.52 -16.23 -12.17
C ASP A 19 2.18 -15.52 -10.99
N LEU A 20 2.11 -16.12 -9.81
CA LEU A 20 2.94 -15.73 -8.68
C LEU A 20 4.32 -16.32 -8.84
N LEU A 21 5.34 -15.49 -9.00
CA LEU A 21 6.72 -15.91 -9.17
C LEU A 21 7.45 -16.01 -7.84
N ASP A 22 7.24 -15.03 -6.96
CA ASP A 22 7.83 -14.98 -5.62
C ASP A 22 6.98 -14.11 -4.69
N SER A 23 7.14 -14.27 -3.37
CA SER A 23 6.41 -13.48 -2.37
C SER A 23 7.11 -13.53 -1.03
N GLY A 24 6.81 -12.54 -0.19
CA GLY A 24 7.33 -12.53 1.18
C GLY A 24 6.64 -11.49 2.04
N THR A 25 6.94 -11.55 3.32
CA THR A 25 6.48 -10.58 4.31
C THR A 25 7.66 -10.19 5.20
N LEU A 26 7.76 -8.92 5.51
CA LEU A 26 8.73 -8.38 6.44
C LEU A 26 8.04 -7.50 7.49
N TRP A 27 8.68 -7.35 8.65
CA TRP A 27 8.19 -6.50 9.74
C TRP A 27 8.75 -5.08 9.60
N LEU A 28 7.90 -4.09 9.86
CA LEU A 28 8.31 -2.69 9.87
C LEU A 28 8.94 -2.35 11.23
N SER A 29 10.18 -2.77 11.38
CA SER A 29 10.96 -2.61 12.60
C SER A 29 12.47 -2.58 12.30
N GLU A 30 13.26 -2.41 13.33
CA GLU A 30 14.73 -2.52 13.28
C GLU A 30 15.22 -3.95 12.97
N THR A 31 14.32 -4.94 13.04
CA THR A 31 14.59 -6.36 12.75
C THR A 31 13.53 -6.91 11.79
N PRO A 32 13.57 -6.52 10.48
CA PRO A 32 12.50 -6.80 9.53
C PRO A 32 12.36 -8.28 9.14
N ASP A 33 13.31 -9.12 9.46
CA ASP A 33 13.38 -10.55 9.17
C ASP A 33 12.63 -11.44 10.17
N ARG A 34 12.12 -10.85 11.26
CA ARG A 34 11.42 -11.61 12.30
C ARG A 34 10.28 -10.81 12.93
N PRO A 35 9.27 -11.48 13.53
CA PRO A 35 8.18 -10.83 14.24
C PRO A 35 8.70 -9.83 15.28
N SER A 36 8.42 -8.55 15.06
CA SER A 36 8.90 -7.48 15.92
C SER A 36 8.07 -6.21 15.76
N ARG A 37 8.04 -5.41 16.82
CA ARG A 37 7.42 -4.09 16.84
C ARG A 37 8.51 -3.03 16.70
N GLY A 38 8.37 -2.15 15.70
CA GLY A 38 9.38 -1.14 15.42
C GLY A 38 9.19 0.15 16.22
N TRP A 39 10.29 0.72 16.63
CA TRP A 39 10.41 2.06 17.23
C TRP A 39 9.39 2.32 18.34
N ASP A 40 8.62 3.43 18.21
CA ASP A 40 7.53 3.82 19.12
C ASP A 40 6.15 3.27 18.69
N GLY A 41 6.11 2.25 17.84
CA GLY A 41 4.88 1.66 17.31
C GLY A 41 3.99 1.06 18.40
N ALA A 42 2.68 1.15 18.23
CA ALA A 42 1.69 0.53 19.10
C ALA A 42 1.47 -0.95 18.79
N CYS A 43 1.66 -1.33 17.52
CA CYS A 43 1.43 -2.69 17.01
C CYS A 43 2.63 -3.18 16.20
N ASN A 44 2.71 -4.51 15.99
CA ASN A 44 3.55 -5.06 14.95
C ASN A 44 2.95 -4.66 13.60
N ARG A 45 3.77 -4.13 12.70
CA ARG A 45 3.36 -3.74 11.35
C ARG A 45 4.22 -4.45 10.34
N THR A 46 3.62 -4.80 9.20
CA THR A 46 4.29 -5.59 8.16
C THR A 46 4.13 -4.94 6.79
N MET A 47 5.00 -5.35 5.88
CA MET A 47 4.82 -5.18 4.45
C MET A 47 4.88 -6.55 3.78
N THR A 48 3.82 -6.91 3.08
CA THR A 48 3.78 -8.12 2.24
C THR A 48 4.01 -7.72 0.78
N TRP A 49 4.70 -8.58 0.03
CA TRP A 49 4.95 -8.34 -1.38
C TRP A 49 4.74 -9.61 -2.21
N ALA A 50 4.44 -9.40 -3.49
CA ALA A 50 4.32 -10.45 -4.49
C ALA A 50 4.96 -9.99 -5.80
N GLU A 51 5.74 -10.88 -6.44
CA GLU A 51 6.19 -10.76 -7.81
C GLU A 51 5.19 -11.48 -8.71
N LEU A 52 4.55 -10.74 -9.59
CA LEU A 52 3.48 -11.21 -10.45
C LEU A 52 3.87 -11.07 -11.92
N ARG A 53 3.64 -12.14 -12.71
CA ARG A 53 3.76 -12.12 -14.16
C ARG A 53 2.37 -12.13 -14.79
N ASP A 54 2.06 -11.12 -15.60
CA ASP A 54 0.85 -11.09 -16.43
C ASP A 54 0.96 -12.13 -17.55
N ARG A 55 0.11 -13.13 -17.53
CA ARG A 55 0.08 -14.23 -18.52
C ARG A 55 -0.22 -13.74 -19.93
N THR A 56 -0.94 -12.62 -20.08
CA THR A 56 -1.30 -12.09 -21.39
C THR A 56 -0.13 -11.38 -22.05
N SER A 57 0.58 -10.53 -21.31
CA SER A 57 1.68 -9.71 -21.85
C SER A 57 3.06 -10.30 -21.60
N GLY A 58 3.18 -11.29 -20.71
CA GLY A 58 4.46 -11.85 -20.23
C GLY A 58 5.26 -10.91 -19.34
N LYS A 59 4.75 -9.71 -19.04
CA LYS A 59 5.45 -8.71 -18.24
C LYS A 59 5.33 -8.98 -16.75
N THR A 60 6.37 -8.63 -16.02
CA THR A 60 6.46 -8.80 -14.55
C THR A 60 6.37 -7.46 -13.85
N PHE A 61 5.74 -7.46 -12.70
CA PHE A 61 5.71 -6.33 -11.77
C PHE A 61 5.62 -6.83 -10.32
N PHE A 62 5.99 -5.96 -9.39
CA PHE A 62 5.80 -6.21 -7.95
C PHE A 62 4.60 -5.45 -7.41
N TYR A 63 3.87 -6.09 -6.50
CA TYR A 63 2.87 -5.43 -5.67
C TYR A 63 3.29 -5.55 -4.21
N PHE A 64 3.28 -4.43 -3.50
CA PHE A 64 3.57 -4.30 -2.07
C PHE A 64 2.34 -3.81 -1.35
N ASN A 65 2.00 -4.43 -0.21
CA ASN A 65 0.90 -4.02 0.64
C ASN A 65 1.41 -3.79 2.07
N THR A 66 1.08 -2.64 2.66
CA THR A 66 1.57 -2.25 3.98
C THR A 66 0.50 -1.56 4.82
N HIS A 67 0.68 -1.57 6.13
CA HIS A 67 -0.12 -0.79 7.07
C HIS A 67 0.83 -0.16 8.10
N LEU A 68 0.97 1.16 8.08
CA LEU A 68 1.82 1.89 9.02
C LEU A 68 1.14 2.02 10.39
N ASP A 69 1.95 2.30 11.40
CA ASP A 69 1.43 2.42 12.78
C ASP A 69 0.54 3.65 12.97
N HIS A 70 -0.59 3.48 13.66
CA HIS A 70 -1.58 4.54 13.87
C HIS A 70 -1.20 5.51 15.00
N LYS A 71 -0.24 5.16 15.89
CA LYS A 71 0.20 6.01 17.01
C LYS A 71 1.64 6.48 16.88
N GLY A 72 2.57 5.55 16.60
CA GLY A 72 4.00 5.81 16.58
C GLY A 72 4.41 6.75 15.45
N LYS A 73 4.80 7.98 15.77
CA LYS A 73 5.26 8.95 14.76
C LYS A 73 6.61 8.56 14.18
N THR A 74 7.53 8.06 15.01
CA THR A 74 8.84 7.55 14.60
C THR A 74 8.65 6.28 13.78
N ALA A 75 7.78 5.36 14.23
CA ALA A 75 7.45 4.12 13.52
C ALA A 75 6.91 4.39 12.11
N ARG A 76 6.04 5.41 11.91
CA ARG A 76 5.60 5.81 10.57
C ARG A 76 6.75 6.35 9.72
N ALA A 77 7.53 7.28 10.27
CA ALA A 77 8.61 7.94 9.52
C ALA A 77 9.71 6.95 9.11
N GLU A 78 10.17 6.13 10.04
CA GLU A 78 11.19 5.10 9.77
C GLU A 78 10.62 3.94 8.95
N GLY A 79 9.35 3.57 9.18
CA GLY A 79 8.62 2.59 8.39
C GLY A 79 8.58 2.96 6.90
N VAL A 80 8.29 4.22 6.56
CA VAL A 80 8.35 4.69 5.15
C VAL A 80 9.75 4.56 4.57
N LYS A 81 10.80 4.90 5.32
CA LYS A 81 12.18 4.74 4.85
C LYS A 81 12.52 3.28 4.60
N LEU A 82 12.13 2.39 5.52
CA LEU A 82 12.34 0.94 5.40
C LEU A 82 11.58 0.39 4.19
N VAL A 83 10.30 0.75 4.00
CA VAL A 83 9.50 0.37 2.84
C VAL A 83 10.20 0.76 1.53
N VAL A 84 10.69 2.00 1.41
CA VAL A 84 11.41 2.47 0.22
C VAL A 84 12.69 1.66 -0.03
N ALA A 85 13.47 1.39 1.01
CA ALA A 85 14.70 0.61 0.91
C ALA A 85 14.42 -0.84 0.49
N GLN A 86 13.39 -1.47 1.07
CA GLN A 86 13.00 -2.84 0.75
C GLN A 86 12.42 -2.97 -0.67
N ILE A 87 11.61 -2.00 -1.12
CA ILE A 87 11.14 -1.97 -2.51
C ILE A 87 12.34 -1.86 -3.48
N ALA A 88 13.34 -1.06 -3.16
CA ALA A 88 14.54 -0.94 -3.98
C ALA A 88 15.36 -2.25 -4.02
N ALA A 89 15.51 -2.90 -2.88
CA ALA A 89 16.26 -4.16 -2.76
C ALA A 89 15.53 -5.33 -3.45
N ILE A 90 14.22 -5.48 -3.24
CA ILE A 90 13.43 -6.61 -3.73
C ILE A 90 13.11 -6.46 -5.22
N ALA A 91 12.54 -5.32 -5.62
CA ALA A 91 12.06 -5.14 -7.00
C ALA A 91 13.12 -4.57 -7.95
N GLY A 92 14.27 -4.10 -7.48
CA GLY A 92 15.33 -3.56 -8.32
C GLY A 92 14.81 -2.48 -9.28
N LYS A 93 14.87 -2.73 -10.59
CA LYS A 93 14.35 -1.85 -11.65
C LYS A 93 12.99 -2.27 -12.20
N THR A 94 12.45 -3.39 -11.74
CA THR A 94 11.14 -3.91 -12.15
C THR A 94 10.04 -2.93 -11.74
N PRO A 95 8.99 -2.75 -12.56
CA PRO A 95 7.83 -1.95 -12.17
C PRO A 95 7.25 -2.42 -10.84
N ALA A 96 6.85 -1.46 -10.01
CA ALA A 96 6.31 -1.77 -8.69
C ALA A 96 5.15 -0.85 -8.33
N ILE A 97 4.18 -1.43 -7.62
CA ILE A 97 3.03 -0.76 -7.02
C ILE A 97 3.13 -0.96 -5.51
N LEU A 98 2.89 0.08 -4.75
CA LEU A 98 2.78 0.06 -3.30
C LEU A 98 1.41 0.59 -2.90
N GLY A 99 0.65 -0.20 -2.15
CA GLY A 99 -0.64 0.20 -1.58
C GLY A 99 -0.72 -0.04 -0.10
N GLY A 100 -1.71 0.58 0.55
CA GLY A 100 -2.02 0.32 1.93
C GLY A 100 -2.53 1.53 2.71
N ASP A 101 -2.80 1.28 3.99
CA ASP A 101 -3.09 2.31 4.98
C ASP A 101 -1.78 2.84 5.57
N PHE A 102 -1.51 4.11 5.33
CA PHE A 102 -0.30 4.76 5.85
C PHE A 102 -0.56 5.53 7.17
N ASN A 103 -1.80 5.55 7.65
CA ASN A 103 -2.18 6.30 8.85
C ASN A 103 -1.64 7.75 8.84
N THR A 104 -1.54 8.35 7.64
CA THR A 104 -0.84 9.63 7.43
C THR A 104 -1.43 10.34 6.21
N PRO A 105 -1.79 11.62 6.33
CA PRO A 105 -2.32 12.40 5.23
C PRO A 105 -1.27 12.66 4.14
N THR A 106 -1.76 12.90 2.91
CA THR A 106 -0.97 13.00 1.67
C THR A 106 0.16 14.01 1.71
N ASP A 107 -0.02 15.12 2.40
CA ASP A 107 0.92 16.26 2.47
C ASP A 107 2.04 16.08 3.52
N SER A 108 2.03 14.96 4.23
CA SER A 108 2.99 14.72 5.29
C SER A 108 4.43 14.63 4.80
N PRO A 109 5.37 15.30 5.49
CA PRO A 109 6.78 15.27 5.12
C PRO A 109 7.44 13.89 5.23
N ILE A 110 6.82 12.92 5.92
CA ILE A 110 7.36 11.55 6.00
C ILE A 110 7.37 10.86 4.64
N PHE A 111 6.54 11.29 3.69
CA PHE A 111 6.49 10.73 2.33
C PHE A 111 7.62 11.21 1.40
N ARG A 112 8.46 12.17 1.83
CA ARG A 112 9.58 12.66 0.99
C ARG A 112 10.51 11.57 0.44
N PRO A 113 10.92 10.53 1.23
CA PRO A 113 11.71 9.42 0.69
C PRO A 113 10.96 8.65 -0.39
N LEU A 114 9.65 8.41 -0.19
CA LEU A 114 8.80 7.66 -1.10
C LEU A 114 8.55 8.43 -2.40
N THR A 115 8.16 9.70 -2.32
CA THR A 115 7.85 10.54 -3.49
C THR A 115 9.06 10.87 -4.37
N LYS A 116 10.29 10.69 -3.87
CA LYS A 116 11.52 10.76 -4.67
C LYS A 116 11.68 9.55 -5.62
N THR A 117 11.10 8.41 -5.28
CA THR A 117 11.30 7.14 -5.99
C THR A 117 10.05 6.58 -6.64
N MET A 118 8.87 6.96 -6.16
CA MET A 118 7.56 6.51 -6.64
C MET A 118 6.63 7.71 -6.88
N LYS A 119 5.64 7.51 -7.73
CA LYS A 119 4.61 8.51 -8.08
C LYS A 119 3.31 8.15 -7.37
N SER A 120 2.59 9.12 -6.83
CA SER A 120 1.23 8.93 -6.31
C SER A 120 0.28 8.62 -7.47
N ALA A 121 -0.51 7.57 -7.36
CA ALA A 121 -1.52 7.22 -8.34
C ALA A 121 -2.62 8.29 -8.40
N ARG A 122 -3.06 8.79 -7.25
CA ARG A 122 -4.07 9.85 -7.13
C ARG A 122 -3.65 11.14 -7.86
N ASP A 123 -2.35 11.51 -7.78
CA ASP A 123 -1.85 12.75 -8.39
C ASP A 123 -1.53 12.61 -9.88
N LYS A 124 -1.25 11.39 -10.36
CA LYS A 124 -0.76 11.13 -11.72
C LYS A 124 -1.77 10.52 -12.64
N ALA A 125 -2.85 9.94 -12.12
CA ALA A 125 -3.91 9.41 -12.94
C ALA A 125 -4.63 10.57 -13.69
N PRO A 126 -4.88 10.43 -15.01
CA PRO A 126 -5.68 11.41 -15.75
C PRO A 126 -7.13 11.42 -15.29
N GLU A 127 -7.65 10.30 -14.79
CA GLU A 127 -8.94 10.19 -14.13
C GLU A 127 -8.69 9.93 -12.64
N THR A 128 -9.14 10.85 -11.77
CA THR A 128 -8.94 10.78 -10.33
C THR A 128 -10.08 11.47 -9.59
N ASP A 129 -10.30 11.06 -8.34
CA ASP A 129 -11.23 11.72 -7.42
C ASP A 129 -10.50 12.46 -6.29
N ARG A 130 -11.29 13.11 -5.42
CA ARG A 130 -10.83 13.85 -4.24
C ARG A 130 -11.47 13.31 -2.94
N GLU A 131 -12.14 12.16 -3.02
CA GLU A 131 -12.83 11.55 -1.89
C GLU A 131 -11.86 11.17 -0.77
N GLY A 132 -12.30 11.23 0.47
CA GLY A 132 -11.57 10.67 1.60
C GLY A 132 -11.53 9.15 1.55
N THR A 133 -10.56 8.56 2.21
CA THR A 133 -10.42 7.10 2.25
C THR A 133 -10.82 6.51 3.60
N PHE A 134 -10.85 7.31 4.66
CA PHE A 134 -11.28 6.89 6.00
C PHE A 134 -12.63 7.50 6.34
N ASN A 135 -13.61 6.67 6.66
CA ASN A 135 -14.99 7.05 7.01
C ASN A 135 -15.33 6.83 8.50
N GLY A 136 -14.54 6.01 9.23
CA GLY A 136 -14.77 5.70 10.63
C GLY A 136 -16.16 5.16 10.92
N PHE A 137 -16.72 4.33 10.03
CA PHE A 137 -18.12 3.88 10.08
C PHE A 137 -19.13 5.04 10.14
N GLY A 138 -18.86 6.12 9.38
CA GLY A 138 -19.71 7.31 9.30
C GLY A 138 -19.44 8.36 10.39
N SER A 139 -18.45 8.16 11.24
CA SER A 139 -18.08 9.11 12.29
C SER A 139 -16.96 10.09 11.88
N ALA A 140 -16.25 9.80 10.80
CA ALA A 140 -15.13 10.62 10.33
C ALA A 140 -15.56 11.57 9.20
N PRO A 141 -14.89 12.73 9.04
CA PRO A 141 -15.08 13.60 7.88
C PRO A 141 -14.66 12.91 6.57
N ASP A 142 -15.44 13.12 5.49
CA ASP A 142 -15.21 12.55 4.16
C ASP A 142 -13.96 13.11 3.43
N THR A 143 -13.10 13.80 4.15
CA THR A 143 -11.88 14.45 3.62
C THR A 143 -10.58 13.79 4.06
N ILE A 144 -10.65 12.81 4.97
CA ILE A 144 -9.46 12.15 5.51
C ILE A 144 -8.93 11.13 4.49
N VAL A 145 -7.72 11.37 3.99
CA VAL A 145 -7.01 10.51 3.04
C VAL A 145 -5.79 9.93 3.72
N ILE A 146 -5.83 8.64 4.08
CA ILE A 146 -4.73 7.93 4.73
C ILE A 146 -4.35 6.63 4.03
N ASP A 147 -5.17 6.20 3.06
CA ASP A 147 -4.87 5.09 2.17
C ASP A 147 -4.30 5.61 0.86
N HIS A 148 -3.20 5.06 0.43
CA HIS A 148 -2.47 5.54 -0.73
C HIS A 148 -2.05 4.42 -1.68
N LEU A 149 -1.97 4.74 -2.98
CA LEU A 149 -1.36 3.92 -4.02
C LEU A 149 -0.23 4.71 -4.68
N TYR A 150 0.95 4.10 -4.68
CA TYR A 150 2.13 4.63 -5.36
C TYR A 150 2.61 3.64 -6.41
N PHE A 151 3.28 4.14 -7.44
CA PHE A 151 3.84 3.30 -8.50
C PHE A 151 5.16 3.84 -9.03
N ARG A 152 5.96 2.94 -9.63
CA ARG A 152 7.23 3.30 -10.29
C ARG A 152 7.54 2.38 -11.48
N GLY A 153 8.54 2.75 -12.25
CA GLY A 153 9.02 1.99 -13.41
C GLY A 153 8.21 2.26 -14.67
N LYS A 154 8.29 1.34 -15.64
CA LYS A 154 7.55 1.41 -16.90
C LYS A 154 6.09 0.96 -16.68
N LEU A 155 5.35 1.72 -15.90
CA LEU A 155 3.95 1.53 -15.58
C LEU A 155 3.22 2.84 -15.82
N LYS A 156 2.08 2.79 -16.51
CA LYS A 156 1.22 3.95 -16.76
C LYS A 156 -0.04 3.81 -15.91
N CYS A 157 -0.23 4.71 -14.95
CA CYS A 157 -1.48 4.85 -14.22
C CYS A 157 -2.51 5.52 -15.13
N LEU A 158 -3.68 4.90 -15.29
CA LEU A 158 -4.77 5.36 -16.16
C LEU A 158 -5.90 5.97 -15.34
N ARG A 159 -6.22 5.39 -14.20
CA ARG A 159 -7.29 5.84 -13.31
C ARG A 159 -6.94 5.56 -11.86
N PHE A 160 -7.30 6.45 -10.97
CA PHE A 160 -7.40 6.24 -9.53
C PHE A 160 -8.85 6.48 -9.10
N ALA A 161 -9.37 5.67 -8.17
CA ALA A 161 -10.68 5.91 -7.59
C ALA A 161 -10.75 5.43 -6.14
N THR A 162 -11.45 6.21 -5.32
CA THR A 162 -11.95 5.80 -4.01
C THR A 162 -13.35 5.22 -4.24
N LEU A 163 -13.57 4.00 -3.77
CA LEU A 163 -14.81 3.25 -4.05
C LEU A 163 -15.83 3.51 -2.92
N THR A 164 -16.59 4.58 -3.07
CA THR A 164 -17.61 5.03 -2.09
C THR A 164 -19.02 4.52 -2.41
N GLY A 165 -19.15 3.52 -3.30
CA GLY A 165 -20.44 3.00 -3.76
C GLY A 165 -21.23 2.26 -2.68
N ASP A 166 -22.51 1.98 -3.01
CA ASP A 166 -23.38 1.15 -2.20
C ASP A 166 -23.01 -0.34 -2.39
N TYR A 167 -22.63 -0.99 -1.29
CA TYR A 167 -22.27 -2.41 -1.23
C TYR A 167 -23.30 -3.25 -0.47
N GLY A 168 -24.53 -2.75 -0.33
CA GLY A 168 -25.62 -3.42 0.40
C GLY A 168 -25.50 -3.33 1.93
N ALA A 169 -24.60 -2.47 2.41
CA ALA A 169 -24.46 -2.12 3.82
C ALA A 169 -24.02 -0.66 3.92
N PRO A 170 -24.37 0.09 4.97
CA PRO A 170 -23.96 1.48 5.14
C PRO A 170 -22.44 1.67 5.07
N TYR A 171 -21.70 0.75 5.68
CA TYR A 171 -20.23 0.70 5.65
C TYR A 171 -19.77 -0.76 5.67
N ILE A 172 -18.95 -1.16 4.70
CA ILE A 172 -18.32 -2.50 4.67
C ILE A 172 -17.00 -2.52 5.47
N SER A 173 -16.45 -1.34 5.76
CA SER A 173 -15.23 -1.10 6.53
C SER A 173 -15.26 0.35 7.00
N ASP A 174 -14.44 0.70 8.00
CA ASP A 174 -14.14 2.08 8.40
C ASP A 174 -13.25 2.82 7.38
N HIS A 175 -12.78 2.12 6.36
CA HIS A 175 -12.11 2.70 5.19
C HIS A 175 -12.89 2.39 3.91
N TYR A 176 -12.81 3.29 2.93
CA TYR A 176 -13.23 3.01 1.57
C TYR A 176 -12.10 2.33 0.79
N PRO A 177 -12.40 1.30 -0.01
CA PRO A 177 -11.40 0.72 -0.89
C PRO A 177 -10.88 1.76 -1.89
N ILE A 178 -9.58 1.71 -2.19
CA ILE A 178 -8.98 2.51 -3.26
C ILE A 178 -8.55 1.61 -4.41
N SER A 179 -8.65 2.11 -5.63
CA SER A 179 -8.31 1.35 -6.83
C SER A 179 -7.40 2.14 -7.77
N MET A 180 -6.58 1.42 -8.53
CA MET A 180 -5.77 1.95 -9.60
C MET A 180 -5.88 1.08 -10.84
N THR A 181 -6.28 1.67 -11.96
CA THR A 181 -6.17 1.03 -13.27
C THR A 181 -4.84 1.43 -13.90
N PHE A 182 -4.09 0.43 -14.40
CA PHE A 182 -2.79 0.65 -14.99
C PHE A 182 -2.52 -0.24 -16.19
N SER A 183 -1.52 0.15 -17.00
CA SER A 183 -0.91 -0.69 -18.03
C SER A 183 0.59 -0.86 -17.77
N LEU A 184 1.10 -2.05 -18.07
CA LEU A 184 2.51 -2.42 -18.06
C LEU A 184 3.14 -2.20 -19.44
#